data_8e3005ace461609a20edf41ab74ff873
#
_entry.id   8e3005ace461609a20edf41ab74ff873
#
_cell.length_a   1.000
_cell.length_b   1.000
_cell.length_c   1.000
_cell.angle_alpha   90.00
_cell.angle_beta   90.00
_cell.angle_gamma   90.00
#
_symmetry.space_group_name_H-M   'P 1'
#
loop_
_entity.id
_entity.type
_entity.pdbx_description
1 polymer ?
#
loop_
_entity_poly.entity_id
_entity_poly.type
_entity_poly.pdbx_seq_one_letter_code
_entity_poly.pdbx_strand_id
1 'polypeptide(L)'
;HSNDDSTGKSGDSVILDIGCLWNGYCSDMTRTVFLGNVSEEQKKVYNIVKTANERAIAAVKPGVRFCDVDAAARDYITEQGYGPYFVHRTGHNIGQEVHEAGDVSSANTDILKPGMTFSIEPGIYLTGNFGVRVEDLVLVTEDGCKVLNHFTKDLIVVPEK
;
A
#
# COMPACT_ATOMS: atom_id res chain seq x y z
N HIS A 1 5.72 11.24 7.88
CA HIS A 1 4.33 11.31 8.35
C HIS A 1 4.24 12.37 9.45
N SER A 2 3.45 13.39 9.25
CA SER A 2 3.18 14.41 10.27
C SER A 2 1.66 14.57 10.35
N ASN A 3 1.15 14.48 11.58
CA ASN A 3 -0.21 14.92 11.87
C ASN A 3 -0.18 16.43 12.06
N ASP A 4 -1.21 17.12 11.60
CA ASP A 4 -1.42 18.53 11.83
C ASP A 4 -2.81 18.79 12.42
N ASP A 5 -3.12 20.03 12.75
CA ASP A 5 -4.41 20.42 13.30
C ASP A 5 -5.45 20.73 12.21
N SER A 6 -5.23 20.30 10.97
CA SER A 6 -6.17 20.53 9.88
C SER A 6 -7.47 19.75 10.07
N THR A 7 -8.57 20.38 9.70
CA THR A 7 -9.90 19.76 9.74
C THR A 7 -10.26 19.26 8.35
N GLY A 8 -10.64 17.99 8.25
CA GLY A 8 -11.09 17.39 6.99
C GLY A 8 -12.36 18.06 6.46
N LYS A 9 -12.44 18.22 5.15
CA LYS A 9 -13.57 18.83 4.43
C LYS A 9 -14.15 17.82 3.44
N SER A 10 -15.38 18.08 3.02
CA SER A 10 -15.98 17.29 1.92
C SER A 10 -15.10 17.30 0.67
N GLY A 11 -14.87 16.13 0.12
CA GLY A 11 -13.95 15.92 -1.00
C GLY A 11 -12.51 15.56 -0.62
N ASP A 12 -12.15 15.66 0.66
CA ASP A 12 -10.81 15.27 1.09
C ASP A 12 -10.63 13.74 1.09
N SER A 13 -9.43 13.29 0.73
CA SER A 13 -8.95 11.94 1.01
C SER A 13 -8.22 11.93 2.35
N VAL A 14 -8.53 10.94 3.19
CA VAL A 14 -7.84 10.71 4.47
C VAL A 14 -7.15 9.37 4.40
N ILE A 15 -5.81 9.39 4.48
CA ILE A 15 -4.99 8.19 4.55
C ILE A 15 -4.89 7.79 6.02
N LEU A 16 -5.42 6.63 6.36
CA LEU A 16 -5.38 6.01 7.67
C LEU A 16 -4.30 4.94 7.66
N ASP A 17 -3.14 5.28 8.21
CA ASP A 17 -1.98 4.40 8.35
C ASP A 17 -1.87 3.99 9.81
N ILE A 18 -2.14 2.71 10.10
CA ILE A 18 -2.42 2.21 11.43
C ILE A 18 -1.62 0.94 11.70
N GLY A 19 -0.88 0.95 12.79
CA GLY A 19 -0.14 -0.20 13.28
C GLY A 19 -0.30 -0.42 14.78
N CYS A 20 0.06 -1.61 15.22
CA CYS A 20 0.18 -1.93 16.65
C CYS A 20 1.34 -2.90 16.90
N LEU A 21 1.78 -2.95 18.15
CA LEU A 21 2.72 -3.95 18.64
C LEU A 21 1.98 -4.97 19.48
N TRP A 22 2.04 -6.24 19.09
CA TRP A 22 1.42 -7.34 19.86
C TRP A 22 2.39 -8.51 20.03
N ASN A 23 2.60 -8.94 21.26
CA ASN A 23 3.54 -10.03 21.60
C ASN A 23 4.93 -9.89 20.96
N GLY A 24 5.45 -8.66 20.85
CA GLY A 24 6.77 -8.38 20.29
C GLY A 24 6.82 -8.30 18.76
N TYR A 25 5.68 -8.33 18.07
CA TYR A 25 5.59 -8.17 16.61
C TYR A 25 4.72 -6.97 16.23
N CYS A 26 5.17 -6.28 15.19
CA CYS A 26 4.46 -5.12 14.64
C CYS A 26 3.42 -5.56 13.60
N SER A 27 2.32 -4.82 13.54
CA SER A 27 1.37 -4.84 12.42
C SER A 27 1.39 -3.50 11.70
N ASP A 28 0.97 -3.51 10.44
CA ASP A 28 0.87 -2.32 9.61
C ASP A 28 -0.27 -2.47 8.60
N MET A 29 -1.01 -1.39 8.36
CA MET A 29 -2.09 -1.37 7.39
C MET A 29 -2.46 0.06 7.03
N THR A 30 -2.54 0.36 5.74
CA THR A 30 -3.10 1.63 5.26
C THR A 30 -4.39 1.40 4.50
N ARG A 31 -5.37 2.27 4.78
CA ARG A 31 -6.56 2.47 3.95
C ARG A 31 -6.77 3.96 3.70
N THR A 32 -7.27 4.30 2.54
CA THR A 32 -7.72 5.66 2.23
C THR A 32 -9.23 5.70 2.23
N VAL A 33 -9.79 6.66 2.97
CA VAL A 33 -11.23 6.96 2.95
C VAL A 33 -11.44 8.36 2.40
N PHE A 34 -12.65 8.65 1.93
CA PHE A 34 -13.03 9.97 1.43
C PHE A 34 -14.13 10.57 2.29
N LEU A 35 -14.10 11.88 2.47
CA LEU A 35 -15.09 12.61 3.25
C LEU A 35 -16.17 13.20 2.33
N GLY A 36 -17.44 12.93 2.60
CA GLY A 36 -18.57 13.51 1.88
C GLY A 36 -18.62 13.10 0.40
N ASN A 37 -18.25 13.97 -0.51
CA ASN A 37 -18.31 13.74 -1.94
C ASN A 37 -17.00 13.19 -2.51
N VAL A 38 -17.09 12.24 -3.43
CA VAL A 38 -15.94 11.64 -4.11
C VAL A 38 -16.02 11.92 -5.60
N SER A 39 -14.99 12.55 -6.17
CA SER A 39 -14.91 12.83 -7.61
C SER A 39 -14.63 11.55 -8.41
N GLU A 40 -14.93 11.58 -9.71
CA GLU A 40 -14.61 10.47 -10.62
C GLU A 40 -13.09 10.26 -10.75
N GLU A 41 -12.29 11.32 -10.65
CA GLU A 41 -10.83 11.22 -10.63
C GLU A 41 -10.33 10.49 -9.37
N GLN A 42 -10.88 10.83 -8.20
CA GLN A 42 -10.54 10.16 -6.95
C GLN A 42 -10.90 8.67 -7.00
N LYS A 43 -12.08 8.31 -7.49
CA LYS A 43 -12.50 6.91 -7.71
C LYS A 43 -11.54 6.18 -8.65
N LYS A 44 -11.17 6.82 -9.77
CA LYS A 44 -10.23 6.27 -10.73
C LYS A 44 -8.87 6.00 -10.09
N VAL A 45 -8.29 7.00 -9.42
CA VAL A 45 -6.97 6.87 -8.75
C VAL A 45 -7.02 5.82 -7.65
N TYR A 46 -8.09 5.78 -6.85
CA TYR A 46 -8.27 4.75 -5.82
C TYR A 46 -8.25 3.34 -6.43
N ASN A 47 -8.99 3.11 -7.50
CA ASN A 47 -9.03 1.81 -8.17
C ASN A 47 -7.70 1.43 -8.80
N ILE A 48 -6.93 2.39 -9.30
CA ILE A 48 -5.56 2.14 -9.80
C ILE A 48 -4.65 1.68 -8.67
N VAL A 49 -4.65 2.36 -7.52
CA VAL A 49 -3.82 2.01 -6.36
C VAL A 49 -4.25 0.64 -5.79
N LYS A 50 -5.55 0.40 -5.64
CA LYS A 50 -6.08 -0.91 -5.21
C LYS A 50 -5.61 -2.03 -6.15
N THR A 51 -5.75 -1.85 -7.46
CA THR A 51 -5.34 -2.85 -8.45
C THR A 51 -3.81 -3.05 -8.44
N ALA A 52 -3.03 -2.00 -8.23
CA ALA A 52 -1.58 -2.10 -8.11
C ALA A 52 -1.17 -2.94 -6.88
N ASN A 53 -1.81 -2.71 -5.72
CA ASN A 53 -1.63 -3.53 -4.53
C ASN A 53 -1.97 -5.00 -4.80
N GLU A 54 -3.12 -5.28 -5.42
CA GLU A 54 -3.56 -6.64 -5.74
C GLU A 54 -2.61 -7.34 -6.73
N ARG A 55 -2.08 -6.63 -7.74
CA ARG A 55 -1.09 -7.16 -8.70
C ARG A 55 0.25 -7.49 -8.03
N ALA A 56 0.74 -6.61 -7.16
CA ALA A 56 1.96 -6.86 -6.40
C ALA A 56 1.80 -8.08 -5.48
N ILE A 57 0.68 -8.19 -4.75
CA ILE A 57 0.36 -9.36 -3.91
C ILE A 57 0.33 -10.64 -4.76
N ALA A 58 -0.31 -10.62 -5.92
CA ALA A 58 -0.39 -11.78 -6.81
C ALA A 58 0.98 -12.23 -7.37
N ALA A 59 1.96 -11.31 -7.42
CA ALA A 59 3.33 -11.63 -7.85
C ALA A 59 4.16 -12.30 -6.73
N VAL A 60 3.73 -12.22 -5.46
CA VAL A 60 4.48 -12.75 -4.32
C VAL A 60 4.44 -14.27 -4.28
N LYS A 61 5.60 -14.89 -4.43
CA LYS A 61 5.82 -16.32 -4.23
C LYS A 61 7.32 -16.62 -4.05
N PRO A 62 7.69 -17.76 -3.46
CA PRO A 62 9.11 -18.15 -3.36
C PRO A 62 9.81 -18.13 -4.73
N GLY A 63 11.05 -17.65 -4.75
CA GLY A 63 11.88 -17.59 -5.95
C GLY A 63 11.71 -16.33 -6.81
N VAL A 64 10.71 -15.50 -6.57
CA VAL A 64 10.53 -14.17 -7.18
C VAL A 64 11.45 -13.17 -6.49
N ARG A 65 11.94 -12.16 -7.19
CA ARG A 65 12.74 -11.08 -6.60
C ARG A 65 11.83 -9.97 -6.06
N PHE A 66 12.29 -9.25 -5.04
CA PHE A 66 11.57 -8.08 -4.53
C PHE A 66 11.32 -7.01 -5.61
N CYS A 67 12.30 -6.76 -6.50
CA CYS A 67 12.13 -5.82 -7.62
C CYS A 67 11.03 -6.24 -8.61
N ASP A 68 10.76 -7.53 -8.79
CA ASP A 68 9.69 -8.01 -9.66
C ASP A 68 8.30 -7.78 -9.01
N VAL A 69 8.23 -7.83 -7.67
CA VAL A 69 7.03 -7.47 -6.93
C VAL A 69 6.78 -5.95 -7.02
N ASP A 70 7.83 -5.12 -6.86
CA ASP A 70 7.74 -3.66 -7.08
C ASP A 70 7.26 -3.35 -8.49
N ALA A 71 7.85 -3.99 -9.52
CA ALA A 71 7.48 -3.80 -10.91
C ALA A 71 6.00 -4.09 -11.17
N ALA A 72 5.44 -5.14 -10.56
CA ALA A 72 4.02 -5.50 -10.73
C ALA A 72 3.06 -4.37 -10.32
N ALA A 73 3.41 -3.57 -9.32
CA ALA A 73 2.63 -2.39 -8.93
C ALA A 73 3.05 -1.15 -9.75
N ARG A 74 4.35 -0.87 -9.82
CA ARG A 74 4.89 0.36 -10.39
C ARG A 74 4.65 0.49 -11.87
N ASP A 75 4.86 -0.58 -12.65
CA ASP A 75 4.65 -0.57 -14.08
C ASP A 75 3.17 -0.33 -14.39
N TYR A 76 2.27 -0.99 -13.65
CA TYR A 76 0.84 -0.76 -13.81
C TYR A 76 0.43 0.70 -13.53
N ILE A 77 0.90 1.30 -12.43
CA ILE A 77 0.64 2.71 -12.12
C ILE A 77 1.19 3.61 -13.23
N THR A 78 2.36 3.27 -13.78
CA THR A 78 3.00 4.01 -14.89
C THR A 78 2.20 3.90 -16.18
N GLU A 79 1.72 2.70 -16.54
CA GLU A 79 0.84 2.46 -17.69
C GLU A 79 -0.48 3.25 -17.60
N GLN A 80 -0.98 3.47 -16.37
CA GLN A 80 -2.17 4.29 -16.13
C GLN A 80 -1.88 5.81 -16.18
N GLY A 81 -0.63 6.23 -16.39
CA GLY A 81 -0.21 7.63 -16.51
C GLY A 81 0.14 8.31 -15.19
N TYR A 82 0.22 7.56 -14.08
CA TYR A 82 0.49 8.11 -12.74
C TYR A 82 1.88 7.76 -12.19
N GLY A 83 2.79 7.21 -13.00
CA GLY A 83 4.14 6.82 -12.58
C GLY A 83 4.91 7.91 -11.81
N PRO A 84 4.96 9.18 -12.27
CA PRO A 84 5.64 10.26 -11.56
C PRO A 84 5.08 10.59 -10.16
N TYR A 85 3.89 10.14 -9.86
CA TYR A 85 3.20 10.39 -8.58
C TYR A 85 3.32 9.24 -7.59
N PHE A 86 3.96 8.13 -7.96
CA PHE A 86 4.33 7.03 -7.08
C PHE A 86 5.80 7.18 -6.64
N VAL A 87 6.04 7.95 -5.61
CA VAL A 87 7.35 8.52 -5.25
C VAL A 87 8.12 7.75 -4.18
N HIS A 88 7.62 6.63 -3.70
CA HIS A 88 8.28 5.81 -2.68
C HIS A 88 8.40 4.34 -3.10
N ARG A 89 9.07 3.52 -2.28
CA ARG A 89 9.15 2.06 -2.45
C ARG A 89 7.76 1.42 -2.31
N THR A 90 7.58 0.24 -2.90
CA THR A 90 6.31 -0.49 -2.83
C THR A 90 6.06 -1.12 -1.46
N GLY A 91 7.11 -1.27 -0.62
CA GLY A 91 6.95 -1.80 0.71
C GLY A 91 8.27 -1.99 1.46
N HIS A 92 8.20 -2.50 2.67
CA HIS A 92 9.34 -2.76 3.56
C HIS A 92 9.16 -4.06 4.34
N ASN A 93 10.26 -4.67 4.76
CA ASN A 93 10.21 -5.79 5.69
C ASN A 93 9.71 -5.32 7.06
N ILE A 94 8.98 -6.20 7.75
CA ILE A 94 8.37 -5.96 9.06
C ILE A 94 8.42 -7.22 9.90
N GLY A 95 8.58 -7.05 11.20
CA GLY A 95 8.61 -8.14 12.16
C GLY A 95 8.54 -7.61 13.59
N GLN A 96 9.64 -7.64 14.32
CA GLN A 96 9.73 -7.06 15.66
C GLN A 96 9.82 -5.53 15.61
N GLU A 97 10.30 -4.98 14.49
CA GLU A 97 10.28 -3.56 14.20
C GLU A 97 9.36 -3.28 13.01
N VAL A 98 8.79 -2.07 12.96
CA VAL A 98 7.93 -1.65 11.84
C VAL A 98 8.74 -1.64 10.53
N HIS A 99 9.99 -1.17 10.58
CA HIS A 99 10.89 -1.18 9.45
C HIS A 99 12.13 -2.02 9.76
N GLU A 100 12.18 -3.23 9.22
CA GLU A 100 13.36 -4.09 9.27
C GLU A 100 14.21 -3.96 7.99
N ALA A 101 15.42 -4.53 7.99
CA ALA A 101 16.31 -4.49 6.85
C ALA A 101 15.68 -5.17 5.61
N GLY A 102 15.74 -4.50 4.47
CA GLY A 102 15.15 -4.92 3.21
C GLY A 102 13.87 -4.17 2.87
N ASP A 103 13.60 -4.06 1.57
CA ASP A 103 12.44 -3.34 1.04
C ASP A 103 11.93 -3.98 -0.26
N VAL A 104 10.73 -3.60 -0.65
CA VAL A 104 10.13 -3.92 -1.95
C VAL A 104 10.34 -2.72 -2.87
N SER A 105 11.47 -2.73 -3.60
CA SER A 105 11.85 -1.65 -4.51
C SER A 105 12.49 -2.19 -5.79
N SER A 106 12.58 -1.36 -6.80
CA SER A 106 13.24 -1.68 -8.08
C SER A 106 14.74 -1.99 -7.92
N ALA A 107 15.36 -1.55 -6.82
CA ALA A 107 16.78 -1.77 -6.54
C ALA A 107 17.06 -3.12 -5.84
N ASN A 108 16.05 -3.72 -5.18
CA ASN A 108 16.24 -4.94 -4.40
C ASN A 108 16.06 -6.20 -5.27
N THR A 109 17.17 -6.88 -5.55
CA THR A 109 17.21 -8.12 -6.35
C THR A 109 17.20 -9.39 -5.51
N ASP A 110 17.06 -9.30 -4.18
CA ASP A 110 16.97 -10.45 -3.30
C ASP A 110 15.74 -11.31 -3.62
N ILE A 111 15.89 -12.61 -3.38
CA ILE A 111 14.87 -13.60 -3.69
C ILE A 111 13.98 -13.85 -2.49
N LEU A 112 12.67 -13.83 -2.71
CA LEU A 112 11.64 -14.18 -1.72
C LEU A 112 11.77 -15.62 -1.26
N LYS A 113 11.71 -15.82 0.08
CA LYS A 113 11.76 -17.13 0.72
C LYS A 113 10.54 -17.30 1.64
N PRO A 114 10.05 -18.53 1.82
CA PRO A 114 9.02 -18.81 2.81
C PRO A 114 9.38 -18.26 4.19
N GLY A 115 8.39 -17.69 4.88
CA GLY A 115 8.54 -17.07 6.20
C GLY A 115 8.85 -15.58 6.19
N MET A 116 9.22 -14.99 5.03
CA MET A 116 9.40 -13.55 4.92
C MET A 116 8.07 -12.81 5.05
N THR A 117 8.08 -11.69 5.78
CA THR A 117 6.94 -10.78 5.96
C THR A 117 7.33 -9.37 5.55
N PHE A 118 6.46 -8.72 4.77
CA PHE A 118 6.69 -7.34 4.32
C PHE A 118 5.38 -6.66 3.93
N SER A 119 5.40 -5.31 3.86
CA SER A 119 4.28 -4.53 3.38
C SER A 119 4.22 -4.48 1.85
N ILE A 120 3.02 -4.30 1.31
CA ILE A 120 2.75 -3.92 -0.07
C ILE A 120 1.82 -2.71 -0.02
N GLU A 121 2.37 -1.52 -0.30
CA GLU A 121 1.75 -0.23 -0.01
C GLU A 121 1.85 0.78 -1.18
N PRO A 122 1.52 0.42 -2.42
CA PRO A 122 1.57 1.39 -3.49
C PRO A 122 0.69 2.61 -3.21
N GLY A 123 1.13 3.79 -3.67
CA GLY A 123 0.40 5.03 -3.49
C GLY A 123 0.58 5.99 -4.66
N ILE A 124 -0.41 6.85 -4.87
CA ILE A 124 -0.40 7.95 -5.83
C ILE A 124 -0.71 9.24 -5.07
N TYR A 125 0.17 10.23 -5.19
CA TYR A 125 0.07 11.50 -4.46
C TYR A 125 0.07 12.68 -5.44
N LEU A 126 -1.10 13.27 -5.67
CA LEU A 126 -1.28 14.44 -6.53
C LEU A 126 -1.12 15.70 -5.67
N THR A 127 0.11 16.20 -5.58
CA THR A 127 0.48 17.32 -4.71
C THR A 127 -0.46 18.51 -4.87
N GLY A 128 -1.00 19.01 -3.75
CA GLY A 128 -1.97 20.12 -3.74
C GLY A 128 -3.40 19.72 -4.08
N ASN A 129 -3.66 18.42 -4.30
CA ASN A 129 -4.99 17.90 -4.59
C ASN A 129 -5.37 16.79 -3.59
N PHE A 130 -5.01 15.53 -3.84
CA PHE A 130 -5.28 14.42 -2.94
C PHE A 130 -4.21 13.31 -3.09
N GLY A 131 -4.19 12.38 -2.14
CA GLY A 131 -3.36 11.18 -2.17
C GLY A 131 -4.17 9.94 -1.85
N VAL A 132 -3.71 8.80 -2.37
CA VAL A 132 -4.28 7.47 -2.08
C VAL A 132 -3.16 6.50 -1.81
N ARG A 133 -3.25 5.72 -0.72
CA ARG A 133 -2.43 4.55 -0.44
C ARG A 133 -3.31 3.40 0.05
N VAL A 134 -3.02 2.20 -0.43
CA VAL A 134 -3.62 0.95 0.05
C VAL A 134 -2.48 0.01 0.39
N GLU A 135 -2.47 -0.48 1.62
CA GLU A 135 -1.42 -1.31 2.17
C GLU A 135 -1.95 -2.57 2.82
N ASP A 136 -1.29 -3.67 2.54
CA ASP A 136 -1.43 -4.92 3.26
C ASP A 136 -0.06 -5.53 3.59
N LEU A 137 0.01 -6.24 4.71
CA LEU A 137 1.12 -7.13 5.03
C LEU A 137 0.90 -8.49 4.37
N VAL A 138 1.98 -9.06 3.87
CA VAL A 138 2.01 -10.40 3.29
C VAL A 138 3.04 -11.27 4.00
N LEU A 139 2.72 -12.56 4.14
CA LEU A 139 3.62 -13.63 4.55
C LEU A 139 3.87 -14.52 3.33
N VAL A 140 5.12 -14.70 2.93
CA VAL A 140 5.50 -15.66 1.88
C VAL A 140 5.29 -17.09 2.41
N THR A 141 4.49 -17.88 1.70
CA THR A 141 4.25 -19.31 2.00
C THR A 141 5.11 -20.21 1.12
N GLU A 142 4.99 -21.53 1.24
CA GLU A 142 5.75 -22.48 0.43
C GLU A 142 5.41 -22.39 -1.08
N ASP A 143 4.20 -21.94 -1.43
CA ASP A 143 3.66 -21.96 -2.79
C ASP A 143 3.10 -20.62 -3.28
N GLY A 144 3.13 -19.57 -2.43
CA GLY A 144 2.59 -18.25 -2.76
C GLY A 144 2.73 -17.26 -1.63
N CYS A 145 1.63 -16.58 -1.27
CA CYS A 145 1.59 -15.72 -0.10
C CYS A 145 0.23 -15.74 0.60
N LYS A 146 0.25 -15.33 1.88
CA LYS A 146 -0.95 -15.06 2.69
C LYS A 146 -0.99 -13.59 3.02
N VAL A 147 -2.12 -12.93 2.71
CA VAL A 147 -2.40 -11.57 3.17
C VAL A 147 -2.80 -11.65 4.65
N LEU A 148 -2.20 -10.81 5.49
CA LEU A 148 -2.41 -10.81 6.94
C LEU A 148 -3.50 -9.84 7.37
N ASN A 149 -3.77 -8.79 6.59
CA ASN A 149 -4.82 -7.81 6.86
C ASN A 149 -6.14 -8.24 6.21
N HIS A 150 -7.24 -8.10 6.96
CA HIS A 150 -8.56 -8.56 6.51
C HIS A 150 -9.59 -7.44 6.34
N PHE A 151 -9.20 -6.18 6.62
CA PHE A 151 -10.09 -5.05 6.39
C PHE A 151 -10.31 -4.81 4.89
N THR A 152 -11.54 -4.45 4.51
CA THR A 152 -11.90 -4.25 3.10
C THR A 152 -10.99 -3.26 2.37
N LYS A 153 -10.74 -3.54 1.10
CA LYS A 153 -10.11 -2.63 0.13
C LYS A 153 -11.14 -1.92 -0.78
N ASP A 154 -12.40 -2.00 -0.46
CA ASP A 154 -13.41 -1.24 -1.19
C ASP A 154 -13.31 0.24 -0.82
N LEU A 155 -13.65 1.11 -1.78
CA LEU A 155 -13.67 2.54 -1.55
C LEU A 155 -14.72 2.88 -0.49
N ILE A 156 -14.30 3.55 0.58
CA ILE A 156 -15.15 3.97 1.69
C ILE A 156 -15.35 5.47 1.62
N VAL A 157 -16.60 5.89 1.69
CA VAL A 157 -17.00 7.29 1.84
C VAL A 157 -17.59 7.49 3.22
N VAL A 158 -17.00 8.39 3.99
CA VAL A 158 -17.51 8.80 5.30
C VAL A 158 -18.52 9.95 5.08
N PRO A 159 -19.79 9.79 5.46
CA PRO A 159 -20.78 10.84 5.26
C PRO A 159 -20.47 12.09 6.10
N GLU A 160 -20.84 13.24 5.58
CA GLU A 160 -20.90 14.48 6.38
C GLU A 160 -21.95 14.32 7.48
N LYS A 161 -21.66 14.89 8.66
CA LYS A 161 -22.64 14.96 9.76
C LYS A 161 -23.58 16.14 9.58
#